data_2fc19f009c5d2beeffcca5888784b4f9
#
_entry.id   2fc19f009c5d2beeffcca5888784b4f9
#
_cell.length_a   1.000
_cell.length_b   1.000
_cell.length_c   1.000
_cell.angle_alpha   90.00
_cell.angle_beta   90.00
_cell.angle_gamma   90.00
#
_symmetry.space_group_name_H-M   'P 1'
#
loop_
_entity.id
_entity.type
_entity.pdbx_description
1 polymer ?
#
loop_
_entity_poly.entity_id
_entity_poly.type
_entity_poly.pdbx_seq_one_letter_code
_entity_poly.pdbx_strand_id
1 'polypeptide(L)'
;PMSRGLGDVYKRQVLGIVISKKLLELYPNEKVGSLDKKFASLVNKNMCLEIGKKLKIDNFINIGKDKSRKQIENKIISDCCEALIGAIFLDSNLDQAKKFILNNWSTHLKSSFDNVVDAKTKLQEYSLKKFKTLPSYKLISNTGPRHKPTFKVGVKISNTNYIFSTGSSKQKAEQSAANELLKSLNKK
;
A
#
# COMPACT_ATOMS: atom_id res chain seq x y z
N PRO A 1 -5.65 20.25 30.38
CA PRO A 1 -5.78 19.03 29.59
C PRO A 1 -6.06 19.40 28.15
N MET A 2 -5.08 19.18 27.27
CA MET A 2 -5.33 19.29 25.84
C MET A 2 -6.51 18.38 25.50
N SER A 3 -7.53 18.93 24.87
CA SER A 3 -8.74 18.20 24.52
C SER A 3 -8.36 16.99 23.67
N ARG A 4 -8.95 15.83 23.96
CA ARG A 4 -8.73 14.56 23.21
C ARG A 4 -8.86 14.71 21.68
N GLY A 5 -9.54 15.74 21.19
CA GLY A 5 -9.73 16.04 19.79
C GLY A 5 -8.52 16.61 19.04
N LEU A 6 -7.70 17.43 19.70
CA LEU A 6 -6.52 18.05 19.05
C LEU A 6 -5.42 17.03 18.74
N GLY A 7 -5.14 16.10 19.64
CA GLY A 7 -4.17 15.03 19.40
C GLY A 7 -4.55 14.13 18.22
N ASP A 8 -5.84 13.90 18.00
CA ASP A 8 -6.36 13.09 16.88
C ASP A 8 -6.18 13.77 15.51
N VAL A 9 -6.22 15.10 15.48
CA VAL A 9 -6.02 15.87 14.24
C VAL A 9 -4.55 15.86 13.83
N TYR A 10 -3.63 16.16 14.75
CA TYR A 10 -2.20 16.25 14.41
C TYR A 10 -1.56 14.91 14.00
N LYS A 11 -1.92 13.80 14.64
CA LYS A 11 -1.29 12.50 14.39
C LYS A 11 -1.37 12.07 12.92
N ARG A 12 -2.55 12.22 12.29
CA ARG A 12 -2.76 11.86 10.87
C ARG A 12 -2.19 12.88 9.91
N GLN A 13 -2.28 14.16 10.26
CA GLN A 13 -1.77 15.23 9.42
C GLN A 13 -0.25 15.20 9.32
N VAL A 14 0.46 14.99 10.43
CA VAL A 14 1.93 14.89 10.46
C VAL A 14 2.40 13.71 9.60
N LEU A 15 1.80 12.52 9.78
CA LEU A 15 2.10 11.37 8.93
C LEU A 15 1.83 11.69 7.45
N GLY A 16 0.67 12.28 7.15
CA GLY A 16 0.28 12.64 5.79
C GLY A 16 1.25 13.61 5.13
N ILE A 17 1.63 14.70 5.82
CA ILE A 17 2.57 15.70 5.30
C ILE A 17 3.94 15.07 5.01
N VAL A 18 4.46 14.28 5.93
CA VAL A 18 5.79 13.64 5.75
C VAL A 18 5.77 12.65 4.59
N ILE A 19 4.76 11.78 4.52
CA ILE A 19 4.66 10.77 3.45
C ILE A 19 4.40 11.41 2.09
N SER A 20 3.50 12.40 1.99
CA SER A 20 3.22 13.08 0.71
C SER A 20 4.46 13.80 0.18
N LYS A 21 5.17 14.56 1.05
CA LYS A 21 6.44 15.19 0.66
C LYS A 21 7.45 14.15 0.16
N LYS A 22 7.59 13.03 0.88
CA LYS A 22 8.56 11.99 0.50
C LYS A 22 8.18 11.31 -0.81
N LEU A 23 6.91 11.09 -1.07
CA LEU A 23 6.44 10.54 -2.35
C LEU A 23 6.72 11.48 -3.52
N LEU A 24 6.50 12.79 -3.37
CA LEU A 24 6.84 13.77 -4.40
C LEU A 24 8.35 13.83 -4.68
N GLU A 25 9.19 13.72 -3.65
CA GLU A 25 10.65 13.64 -3.81
C GLU A 25 11.09 12.37 -4.57
N LEU A 26 10.46 11.24 -4.28
CA LEU A 26 10.81 9.96 -4.90
C LEU A 26 10.24 9.78 -6.31
N TYR A 27 9.11 10.43 -6.61
CA TYR A 27 8.34 10.25 -7.84
C TYR A 27 7.93 11.59 -8.48
N PRO A 28 8.88 12.46 -8.85
CA PRO A 28 8.56 13.82 -9.32
C PRO A 28 7.73 13.86 -10.60
N ASN A 29 7.79 12.82 -11.42
CA ASN A 29 7.09 12.74 -12.71
C ASN A 29 5.91 11.74 -12.70
N GLU A 30 5.50 11.27 -11.52
CA GLU A 30 4.41 10.30 -11.42
C GLU A 30 3.05 11.00 -11.59
N LYS A 31 2.07 10.28 -12.17
CA LYS A 31 0.69 10.77 -12.28
C LYS A 31 0.05 10.93 -10.89
N VAL A 32 -0.74 11.99 -10.70
CA VAL A 32 -1.41 12.30 -9.42
C VAL A 32 -2.20 11.10 -8.88
N GLY A 33 -3.01 10.44 -9.72
CA GLY A 33 -3.81 9.27 -9.28
C GLY A 33 -2.98 8.05 -8.86
N SER A 34 -1.72 7.92 -9.33
CA SER A 34 -0.81 6.89 -8.86
C SER A 34 -0.17 7.27 -7.52
N LEU A 35 0.22 8.54 -7.37
CA LEU A 35 0.70 9.09 -6.09
C LEU A 35 -0.35 8.96 -4.99
N ASP A 36 -1.62 9.22 -5.32
CA ASP A 36 -2.74 9.12 -4.39
C ASP A 36 -2.93 7.69 -3.87
N LYS A 37 -2.85 6.69 -4.76
CA LYS A 37 -2.90 5.28 -4.37
C LYS A 37 -1.72 4.88 -3.49
N LYS A 38 -0.50 5.33 -3.80
CA LYS A 38 0.70 5.11 -2.99
C LYS A 38 0.54 5.75 -1.61
N PHE A 39 0.11 7.00 -1.57
CA PHE A 39 -0.15 7.74 -0.35
C PHE A 39 -1.17 7.00 0.53
N ALA A 40 -2.36 6.67 -0.01
CA ALA A 40 -3.39 5.96 0.72
C ALA A 40 -2.92 4.62 1.28
N SER A 41 -2.06 3.90 0.56
CA SER A 41 -1.48 2.63 1.04
C SER A 41 -0.53 2.79 2.22
N LEU A 42 0.16 3.93 2.31
CA LEU A 42 1.19 4.20 3.33
C LEU A 42 0.65 4.86 4.60
N VAL A 43 -0.52 5.54 4.52
CA VAL A 43 -1.09 6.27 5.66
C VAL A 43 -2.33 5.60 6.25
N ASN A 44 -2.70 4.41 5.78
CA ASN A 44 -3.88 3.70 6.28
C ASN A 44 -3.61 2.98 7.61
N LYS A 45 -4.71 2.58 8.26
CA LYS A 45 -4.67 1.88 9.57
C LYS A 45 -3.90 0.56 9.53
N ASN A 46 -3.92 -0.17 8.41
CA ASN A 46 -3.19 -1.43 8.30
C ASN A 46 -1.68 -1.20 8.30
N MET A 47 -1.22 -0.14 7.66
CA MET A 47 0.18 0.26 7.69
C MET A 47 0.60 0.69 9.11
N CYS A 48 -0.19 1.52 9.77
CA CYS A 48 0.07 1.90 11.16
C CYS A 48 0.07 0.69 12.11
N LEU A 49 -0.79 -0.31 11.87
CA LEU A 49 -0.79 -1.57 12.60
C LEU A 49 0.51 -2.36 12.37
N GLU A 50 0.95 -2.48 11.12
CA GLU A 50 2.17 -3.20 10.78
C GLU A 50 3.40 -2.57 11.45
N ILE A 51 3.51 -1.25 11.36
CA ILE A 51 4.58 -0.50 12.04
C ILE A 51 4.47 -0.62 13.56
N GLY A 52 3.25 -0.50 14.11
CA GLY A 52 3.02 -0.67 15.55
C GLY A 52 3.45 -2.04 16.07
N LYS A 53 3.17 -3.11 15.34
CA LYS A 53 3.65 -4.45 15.65
C LYS A 53 5.16 -4.58 15.55
N LYS A 54 5.78 -4.02 14.51
CA LYS A 54 7.24 -3.98 14.35
C LYS A 54 7.93 -3.27 15.52
N LEU A 55 7.33 -2.19 16.01
CA LEU A 55 7.81 -1.43 17.17
C LEU A 55 7.45 -2.09 18.52
N LYS A 56 6.68 -3.18 18.50
CA LYS A 56 6.21 -3.88 19.71
C LYS A 56 5.45 -2.95 20.67
N ILE A 57 4.63 -2.04 20.11
CA ILE A 57 3.86 -1.04 20.87
C ILE A 57 2.91 -1.73 21.86
N ASP A 58 2.40 -2.91 21.52
CA ASP A 58 1.57 -3.75 22.39
C ASP A 58 2.18 -4.02 23.77
N ASN A 59 3.51 -4.08 23.88
CA ASN A 59 4.19 -4.26 25.16
C ASN A 59 4.07 -3.05 26.12
N PHE A 60 3.80 -1.88 25.58
CA PHE A 60 3.73 -0.62 26.30
C PHE A 60 2.29 -0.13 26.55
N ILE A 61 1.30 -0.82 25.96
CA ILE A 61 -0.11 -0.46 26.18
C ILE A 61 -0.54 -0.90 27.57
N ASN A 62 -0.98 0.07 28.37
CA ASN A 62 -1.56 -0.18 29.68
C ASN A 62 -3.02 -0.60 29.52
N ILE A 63 -3.31 -1.87 29.81
CA ILE A 63 -4.65 -2.45 29.73
C ILE A 63 -5.23 -2.46 31.13
N GLY A 64 -6.51 -2.01 31.28
CA GLY A 64 -7.23 -2.13 32.55
C GLY A 64 -7.25 -3.59 33.04
N LYS A 65 -7.42 -3.76 34.35
CA LYS A 65 -7.25 -5.02 35.10
C LYS A 65 -8.07 -6.22 34.56
N ASP A 66 -9.11 -5.96 33.77
CA ASP A 66 -10.05 -6.99 33.27
C ASP A 66 -9.70 -7.58 31.89
N LYS A 67 -8.62 -7.13 31.24
CA LYS A 67 -8.25 -7.64 29.91
C LYS A 67 -6.84 -8.22 29.90
N SER A 68 -6.70 -9.45 29.39
CA SER A 68 -5.38 -10.06 29.19
C SER A 68 -4.66 -9.42 27.99
N ARG A 69 -3.33 -9.30 28.03
CA ARG A 69 -2.50 -8.79 26.91
C ARG A 69 -2.75 -9.51 25.57
N LYS A 70 -3.24 -10.73 25.60
CA LYS A 70 -3.62 -11.50 24.41
C LYS A 70 -4.83 -10.93 23.65
N GLN A 71 -5.56 -9.98 24.23
CA GLN A 71 -6.79 -9.41 23.69
C GLN A 71 -6.62 -7.96 23.18
N ILE A 72 -5.37 -7.49 22.97
CA ILE A 72 -5.18 -6.14 22.40
C ILE A 72 -5.63 -6.17 20.94
N GLU A 73 -6.73 -5.47 20.66
CA GLU A 73 -7.27 -5.36 19.30
C GLU A 73 -6.28 -4.64 18.38
N ASN A 74 -6.19 -5.10 17.14
CA ASN A 74 -5.36 -4.49 16.09
C ASN A 74 -5.63 -2.98 15.92
N LYS A 75 -6.88 -2.56 16.15
CA LYS A 75 -7.28 -1.15 16.15
C LYS A 75 -6.53 -0.34 17.20
N ILE A 76 -6.37 -0.86 18.41
CA ILE A 76 -5.68 -0.16 19.51
C ILE A 76 -4.21 0.06 19.15
N ILE A 77 -3.54 -0.97 18.61
CA ILE A 77 -2.13 -0.88 18.19
C ILE A 77 -1.96 0.17 17.08
N SER A 78 -2.86 0.17 16.08
CA SER A 78 -2.85 1.17 15.01
C SER A 78 -3.05 2.59 15.55
N ASP A 79 -4.03 2.79 16.41
CA ASP A 79 -4.33 4.09 17.00
C ASP A 79 -3.18 4.59 17.91
N CYS A 80 -2.52 3.68 18.64
CA CYS A 80 -1.32 3.99 19.44
C CYS A 80 -0.12 4.37 18.57
N CYS A 81 0.06 3.72 17.42
CA CYS A 81 1.12 4.09 16.48
C CYS A 81 0.92 5.51 15.94
N GLU A 82 -0.31 5.87 15.57
CA GLU A 82 -0.64 7.23 15.16
C GLU A 82 -0.43 8.22 16.33
N ALA A 83 -0.87 7.87 17.54
CA ALA A 83 -0.72 8.71 18.74
C ALA A 83 0.76 8.96 19.08
N LEU A 84 1.64 7.97 18.90
CA LEU A 84 3.08 8.10 19.09
C LEU A 84 3.69 9.15 18.15
N ILE A 85 3.28 9.15 16.88
CA ILE A 85 3.72 10.16 15.90
C ILE A 85 3.29 11.56 16.36
N GLY A 86 2.04 11.70 16.80
CA GLY A 86 1.52 12.96 17.33
C GLY A 86 2.26 13.42 18.60
N ALA A 87 2.58 12.49 19.50
CA ALA A 87 3.32 12.78 20.73
C ALA A 87 4.75 13.26 20.41
N ILE A 88 5.48 12.59 19.52
CA ILE A 88 6.82 13.02 19.10
C ILE A 88 6.78 14.42 18.48
N PHE A 89 5.77 14.71 17.66
CA PHE A 89 5.61 16.03 17.06
C PHE A 89 5.37 17.12 18.11
N LEU A 90 4.51 16.88 19.09
CA LEU A 90 4.15 17.85 20.13
C LEU A 90 5.24 18.05 21.17
N ASP A 91 5.96 16.97 21.52
CA ASP A 91 7.05 17.00 22.51
C ASP A 91 8.34 17.60 21.96
N SER A 92 8.58 17.45 20.64
CA SER A 92 9.77 17.97 20.00
C SER A 92 9.44 18.93 18.83
N ASN A 93 9.37 18.38 17.61
CA ASN A 93 9.09 19.15 16.39
C ASN A 93 8.83 18.24 15.19
N LEU A 94 8.52 18.87 14.03
CA LEU A 94 8.27 18.15 12.76
C LEU A 94 9.50 17.34 12.28
N ASP A 95 10.71 17.82 12.51
CA ASP A 95 11.92 17.15 12.01
C ASP A 95 12.16 15.82 12.75
N GLN A 96 11.91 15.76 14.05
CA GLN A 96 12.01 14.53 14.81
C GLN A 96 10.89 13.53 14.42
N ALA A 97 9.66 14.01 14.28
CA ALA A 97 8.56 13.19 13.78
C ALA A 97 8.85 12.66 12.36
N LYS A 98 9.42 13.50 11.47
CA LYS A 98 9.85 13.12 10.13
C LYS A 98 10.92 12.02 10.17
N LYS A 99 11.96 12.17 11.00
CA LYS A 99 13.00 11.12 11.17
C LYS A 99 12.38 9.80 11.61
N PHE A 100 11.50 9.84 12.62
CA PHE A 100 10.81 8.64 13.11
C PHE A 100 10.00 7.97 12.01
N ILE A 101 9.17 8.73 11.28
CA ILE A 101 8.33 8.21 10.20
C ILE A 101 9.19 7.62 9.09
N LEU A 102 10.17 8.36 8.55
CA LEU A 102 10.97 7.91 7.44
C LEU A 102 11.81 6.66 7.78
N ASN A 103 12.31 6.54 9.01
CA ASN A 103 13.04 5.36 9.45
C ASN A 103 12.14 4.11 9.48
N ASN A 104 10.91 4.25 9.99
CA ASN A 104 10.02 3.11 10.16
C ASN A 104 9.28 2.73 8.87
N TRP A 105 8.94 3.70 8.02
CA TRP A 105 8.29 3.50 6.72
C TRP A 105 9.25 3.23 5.56
N SER A 106 10.58 3.25 5.78
CA SER A 106 11.60 3.14 4.73
C SER A 106 11.43 1.92 3.82
N THR A 107 11.12 0.77 4.37
CA THR A 107 10.91 -0.48 3.63
C THR A 107 9.68 -0.37 2.73
N HIS A 108 8.58 0.17 3.26
CA HIS A 108 7.31 0.32 2.56
C HIS A 108 7.36 1.43 1.50
N LEU A 109 8.08 2.51 1.77
CA LEU A 109 8.37 3.54 0.77
C LEU A 109 9.13 2.95 -0.42
N LYS A 110 10.11 2.06 -0.19
CA LYS A 110 10.85 1.37 -1.25
C LYS A 110 9.99 0.31 -1.97
N SER A 111 9.25 -0.51 -1.25
CA SER A 111 8.39 -1.56 -1.84
C SER A 111 7.16 -1.01 -2.56
N SER A 112 6.76 0.23 -2.31
CA SER A 112 5.76 0.91 -3.12
C SER A 112 6.23 1.15 -4.57
N PHE A 113 7.54 0.98 -4.85
CA PHE A 113 8.08 0.95 -6.21
C PHE A 113 7.54 -0.23 -7.04
N ASP A 114 7.39 -1.41 -6.42
CA ASP A 114 7.13 -2.63 -7.18
C ASP A 114 5.63 -2.94 -7.36
N ASN A 115 4.76 -2.41 -6.48
CA ASN A 115 3.39 -2.90 -6.34
C ASN A 115 2.27 -1.96 -6.79
N VAL A 116 2.51 -0.69 -7.14
CA VAL A 116 1.43 0.29 -7.40
C VAL A 116 1.48 0.90 -8.79
N VAL A 117 2.47 0.65 -9.58
CA VAL A 117 2.30 0.89 -11.01
C VAL A 117 1.45 -0.26 -11.53
N ASP A 118 0.17 0.01 -11.60
CA ASP A 118 -0.84 -0.88 -12.13
C ASP A 118 -0.35 -1.45 -13.46
N ALA A 119 0.15 -2.69 -13.44
CA ALA A 119 0.65 -3.34 -14.65
C ALA A 119 -0.43 -3.34 -15.74
N LYS A 120 -1.70 -3.38 -15.35
CA LYS A 120 -2.84 -3.21 -16.27
C LYS A 120 -2.82 -1.84 -16.92
N THR A 121 -2.61 -0.76 -16.15
CA THR A 121 -2.54 0.61 -16.68
C THR A 121 -1.35 0.78 -17.63
N LYS A 122 -0.16 0.29 -17.25
CA LYS A 122 1.01 0.30 -18.14
C LYS A 122 0.78 -0.47 -19.43
N LEU A 123 0.21 -1.66 -19.34
CA LEU A 123 -0.10 -2.47 -20.50
C LEU A 123 -1.15 -1.79 -21.38
N GLN A 124 -2.14 -1.16 -20.80
CA GLN A 124 -3.16 -0.39 -21.51
C GLN A 124 -2.56 0.81 -22.24
N GLU A 125 -1.72 1.60 -21.57
CA GLU A 125 -1.00 2.73 -22.19
C GLU A 125 -0.11 2.27 -23.35
N TYR A 126 0.65 1.19 -23.13
CA TYR A 126 1.49 0.59 -24.16
C TYR A 126 0.67 0.13 -25.39
N SER A 127 -0.43 -0.60 -25.14
CA SER A 127 -1.29 -1.13 -26.19
C SER A 127 -1.99 -0.01 -26.98
N LEU A 128 -2.49 1.01 -26.29
CA LEU A 128 -3.09 2.19 -26.92
C LEU A 128 -2.08 2.99 -27.73
N LYS A 129 -0.87 3.19 -27.20
CA LYS A 129 0.19 3.94 -27.89
C LYS A 129 0.64 3.22 -29.17
N LYS A 130 0.84 1.89 -29.09
CA LYS A 130 1.43 1.11 -30.19
C LYS A 130 0.40 0.56 -31.18
N PHE A 131 -0.75 0.13 -30.69
CA PHE A 131 -1.75 -0.60 -31.49
C PHE A 131 -3.12 0.08 -31.57
N LYS A 132 -3.32 1.19 -30.86
CA LYS A 132 -4.61 1.91 -30.76
C LYS A 132 -5.77 1.03 -30.25
N THR A 133 -5.46 -0.07 -29.57
CA THR A 133 -6.44 -1.04 -29.04
C THR A 133 -6.17 -1.30 -27.57
N LEU A 134 -7.23 -1.66 -26.83
CA LEU A 134 -7.11 -2.05 -25.42
C LEU A 134 -6.65 -3.51 -25.27
N PRO A 135 -5.93 -3.84 -24.18
CA PRO A 135 -5.63 -5.24 -23.85
C PRO A 135 -6.91 -6.03 -23.60
N SER A 136 -6.95 -7.28 -24.06
CA SER A 136 -8.07 -8.20 -23.84
C SER A 136 -7.74 -9.15 -22.71
N TYR A 137 -8.62 -9.18 -21.69
CA TYR A 137 -8.52 -10.08 -20.53
C TYR A 137 -9.58 -11.16 -20.57
N LYS A 138 -9.20 -12.40 -20.28
CA LYS A 138 -10.13 -13.55 -20.21
C LYS A 138 -9.92 -14.31 -18.91
N LEU A 139 -10.98 -14.47 -18.13
CA LEU A 139 -10.99 -15.36 -16.98
C LEU A 139 -11.04 -16.80 -17.50
N ILE A 140 -10.10 -17.64 -17.12
CA ILE A 140 -9.98 -19.02 -17.56
C ILE A 140 -10.62 -19.96 -16.54
N SER A 141 -10.27 -19.78 -15.24
CA SER A 141 -10.83 -20.61 -14.17
C SER A 141 -10.84 -19.83 -12.85
N ASN A 142 -11.76 -20.29 -11.99
CA ASN A 142 -11.82 -19.90 -10.59
C ASN A 142 -11.93 -21.21 -9.80
N THR A 143 -10.87 -21.57 -9.08
CA THR A 143 -10.72 -22.83 -8.36
C THR A 143 -10.29 -22.58 -6.92
N GLY A 144 -10.40 -23.61 -6.09
CA GLY A 144 -10.02 -23.54 -4.66
C GLY A 144 -11.21 -23.26 -3.73
N PRO A 145 -11.01 -23.43 -2.42
CA PRO A 145 -12.05 -23.22 -1.42
C PRO A 145 -12.43 -21.74 -1.30
N ARG A 146 -13.65 -21.45 -0.83
CA ARG A 146 -14.19 -20.08 -0.70
C ARG A 146 -13.28 -19.12 0.08
N HIS A 147 -12.54 -19.61 1.06
CA HIS A 147 -11.62 -18.82 1.89
C HIS A 147 -10.22 -18.64 1.27
N LYS A 148 -9.89 -19.38 0.18
CA LYS A 148 -8.62 -19.30 -0.53
C LYS A 148 -8.82 -19.55 -2.04
N PRO A 149 -9.58 -18.71 -2.75
CA PRO A 149 -9.81 -18.89 -4.18
C PRO A 149 -8.55 -18.64 -5.00
N THR A 150 -8.42 -19.33 -6.11
CA THR A 150 -7.35 -19.12 -7.10
C THR A 150 -7.99 -18.83 -8.45
N PHE A 151 -7.74 -17.61 -8.93
CA PHE A 151 -8.20 -17.14 -10.24
C PHE A 151 -7.08 -17.29 -11.27
N LYS A 152 -7.39 -17.87 -12.41
CA LYS A 152 -6.47 -17.91 -13.58
C LYS A 152 -7.00 -16.98 -14.65
N VAL A 153 -6.20 -16.01 -15.05
CA VAL A 153 -6.55 -15.00 -16.07
C VAL A 153 -5.51 -15.01 -17.18
N GLY A 154 -5.97 -14.91 -18.40
CA GLY A 154 -5.14 -14.67 -19.58
C GLY A 154 -5.28 -13.22 -20.05
N VAL A 155 -4.20 -12.62 -20.53
CA VAL A 155 -4.17 -11.32 -21.20
C VAL A 155 -3.45 -11.39 -22.54
N LYS A 156 -3.93 -10.64 -23.50
CA LYS A 156 -3.24 -10.39 -24.79
C LYS A 156 -3.42 -8.95 -25.26
N ILE A 157 -2.51 -8.50 -26.09
CA ILE A 157 -2.64 -7.29 -26.92
C ILE A 157 -2.57 -7.69 -28.38
N SER A 158 -2.81 -6.74 -29.30
CA SER A 158 -2.69 -7.01 -30.73
C SER A 158 -1.33 -7.63 -31.07
N ASN A 159 -1.36 -8.63 -31.93
CA ASN A 159 -0.17 -9.37 -32.40
C ASN A 159 0.58 -10.15 -31.28
N THR A 160 -0.09 -10.52 -30.20
CA THR A 160 0.48 -11.41 -29.20
C THR A 160 -0.45 -12.58 -28.85
N ASN A 161 0.13 -13.67 -28.36
CA ASN A 161 -0.61 -14.77 -27.76
C ASN A 161 -1.05 -14.41 -26.33
N TYR A 162 -2.02 -15.17 -25.81
CA TYR A 162 -2.41 -15.04 -24.42
C TYR A 162 -1.27 -15.44 -23.48
N ILE A 163 -0.96 -14.57 -22.52
CA ILE A 163 -0.13 -14.90 -21.35
C ILE A 163 -1.06 -15.08 -20.16
N PHE A 164 -0.82 -16.17 -19.41
CA PHE A 164 -1.66 -16.58 -18.30
C PHE A 164 -0.96 -16.37 -16.98
N SER A 165 -1.71 -15.94 -15.97
CA SER A 165 -1.23 -15.87 -14.60
C SER A 165 -2.34 -16.18 -13.59
N THR A 166 -1.96 -16.38 -12.34
CA THR A 166 -2.88 -16.71 -11.26
C THR A 166 -2.81 -15.67 -10.14
N GLY A 167 -3.88 -15.58 -9.34
CA GLY A 167 -3.93 -14.69 -8.19
C GLY A 167 -5.04 -15.08 -7.22
N SER A 168 -4.95 -14.59 -5.99
CA SER A 168 -5.96 -14.81 -4.94
C SER A 168 -7.27 -14.03 -5.14
N SER A 169 -7.31 -13.15 -6.14
CA SER A 169 -8.51 -12.48 -6.64
C SER A 169 -8.39 -12.29 -8.15
N LYS A 170 -9.52 -12.07 -8.83
CA LYS A 170 -9.54 -11.76 -10.27
C LYS A 170 -8.62 -10.57 -10.58
N GLN A 171 -8.70 -9.50 -9.79
CA GLN A 171 -7.89 -8.30 -9.98
C GLN A 171 -6.38 -8.60 -9.83
N LYS A 172 -5.97 -9.38 -8.82
CA LYS A 172 -4.57 -9.78 -8.66
C LYS A 172 -4.07 -10.65 -9.80
N ALA A 173 -4.90 -11.57 -10.29
CA ALA A 173 -4.56 -12.41 -11.44
C ALA A 173 -4.40 -11.59 -12.73
N GLU A 174 -5.27 -10.60 -12.95
CA GLU A 174 -5.17 -9.66 -14.08
C GLU A 174 -3.89 -8.82 -14.03
N GLN A 175 -3.52 -8.31 -12.84
CA GLN A 175 -2.27 -7.58 -12.61
C GLN A 175 -1.03 -8.43 -12.90
N SER A 176 -1.02 -9.65 -12.36
CA SER A 176 0.09 -10.59 -12.60
C SER A 176 0.24 -10.93 -14.07
N ALA A 177 -0.86 -11.20 -14.78
CA ALA A 177 -0.83 -11.50 -16.20
C ALA A 177 -0.32 -10.30 -17.03
N ALA A 178 -0.78 -9.08 -16.71
CA ALA A 178 -0.30 -7.86 -17.36
C ALA A 178 1.20 -7.64 -17.14
N ASN A 179 1.70 -7.89 -15.94
CA ASN A 179 3.12 -7.76 -15.60
C ASN A 179 3.98 -8.75 -16.39
N GLU A 180 3.56 -10.02 -16.48
CA GLU A 180 4.28 -11.04 -17.27
C GLU A 180 4.29 -10.70 -18.78
N LEU A 181 3.19 -10.17 -19.32
CA LEU A 181 3.16 -9.73 -20.71
C LEU A 181 4.11 -8.54 -20.94
N LEU A 182 4.11 -7.53 -20.05
CA LEU A 182 5.05 -6.40 -20.15
C LEU A 182 6.51 -6.85 -20.09
N LYS A 183 6.86 -7.79 -19.20
CA LYS A 183 8.20 -8.38 -19.14
C LYS A 183 8.60 -9.07 -20.44
N SER A 184 7.66 -9.79 -21.08
CA SER A 184 7.92 -10.46 -22.35
C SER A 184 8.13 -9.50 -23.51
N LEU A 185 7.47 -8.33 -23.46
CA LEU A 185 7.61 -7.26 -24.46
C LEU A 185 8.93 -6.50 -24.36
N ASN A 186 9.48 -6.37 -23.14
CA ASN A 186 10.76 -5.71 -22.89
C ASN A 186 11.99 -6.61 -23.15
N LYS A 187 11.79 -7.91 -23.38
CA LYS A 187 12.86 -8.87 -23.73
C LYS A 187 13.09 -9.00 -25.24
N LYS A 188 12.28 -8.36 -26.06
CA LYS A 188 12.42 -8.26 -27.52
C LYS A 188 12.91 -6.87 -27.92
#